data_0442b13481652f8ca42e1140a11320cd
#
_entry.id   0442b13481652f8ca42e1140a11320cd
#
_cell.length_a   1.000
_cell.length_b   1.000
_cell.length_c   1.000
_cell.angle_alpha   90.00
_cell.angle_beta   90.00
_cell.angle_gamma   90.00
#
_symmetry.space_group_name_H-M   'P 1'
#
loop_
_entity.id
_entity.type
_entity.pdbx_description
1 polymer ?
#
loop_
_entity_poly.entity_id
_entity_poly.type
_entity_poly.pdbx_seq_one_letter_code
_entity_poly.pdbx_strand_id
1 'polypeptide(L)'
;MNRSLDFAPPKSNTVPSLKHIAVSGNIGSGKTTLVEKLSRHYGWLPLYESVDHNPYLRDFYEDMTRWAFHLQIYFLNSRFKQVREIRENQRPVIQDRTIYEDAHIFAANLHGSGNINERDYHCYLDIYTSMINFVEPPDLLIYLKADIPKLVQQIQKRNRDFEFNIKLEYLKNLNDHYQKWIDSYQGKLLIVDVNKLDFVERIEDFSSIVQKIDLELNGLFNQ
;
A
#
# COMPACT_ATOMS: atom_id res chain seq x y z
N MET A 1 -41.55 -48.71 5.98
CA MET A 1 -40.15 -48.32 5.71
C MET A 1 -40.14 -47.09 4.81
N ASN A 2 -40.16 -45.88 5.40
CA ASN A 2 -40.07 -44.64 4.66
C ASN A 2 -38.61 -44.14 4.80
N ARG A 3 -37.86 -44.15 3.70
CA ARG A 3 -36.54 -43.48 3.61
C ARG A 3 -36.81 -42.03 3.21
N SER A 4 -36.62 -41.13 4.19
CA SER A 4 -36.49 -39.69 3.93
C SER A 4 -35.17 -39.44 3.21
N LEU A 5 -35.27 -38.90 1.99
CA LEU A 5 -34.09 -38.38 1.24
C LEU A 5 -33.76 -37.00 1.81
N ASP A 6 -32.70 -36.94 2.61
CA ASP A 6 -32.11 -35.68 3.05
C ASP A 6 -31.42 -34.99 1.87
N PHE A 7 -32.10 -34.01 1.31
CA PHE A 7 -31.48 -33.06 0.36
C PHE A 7 -30.66 -32.06 1.19
N ALA A 8 -29.34 -32.30 1.30
CA ALA A 8 -28.45 -31.28 1.74
C ALA A 8 -28.46 -30.11 0.69
N PRO A 9 -28.60 -28.85 1.12
CA PRO A 9 -28.56 -27.74 0.18
C PRO A 9 -27.18 -27.72 -0.53
N PRO A 10 -27.14 -27.32 -1.79
CA PRO A 10 -25.89 -27.23 -2.52
C PRO A 10 -24.95 -26.26 -1.79
N LYS A 11 -23.70 -26.67 -1.57
CA LYS A 11 -22.65 -25.79 -1.07
C LYS A 11 -22.58 -24.61 -2.01
N SER A 12 -22.94 -23.44 -1.54
CA SER A 12 -22.76 -22.20 -2.28
C SER A 12 -21.26 -22.05 -2.56
N ASN A 13 -20.87 -22.16 -3.81
CA ASN A 13 -19.57 -21.69 -4.30
C ASN A 13 -19.60 -20.16 -4.20
N THR A 14 -19.44 -19.63 -3.00
CA THR A 14 -19.20 -18.20 -2.81
C THR A 14 -17.80 -17.95 -3.33
N VAL A 15 -17.71 -17.34 -4.49
CA VAL A 15 -16.50 -16.62 -4.93
C VAL A 15 -16.09 -15.75 -3.75
N PRO A 16 -14.83 -15.82 -3.29
CA PRO A 16 -14.40 -14.99 -2.17
C PRO A 16 -14.73 -13.53 -2.51
N SER A 17 -15.59 -12.92 -1.69
CA SER A 17 -15.98 -11.53 -1.93
C SER A 17 -14.72 -10.67 -1.77
N LEU A 18 -14.37 -9.90 -2.81
CA LEU A 18 -13.29 -8.92 -2.76
C LEU A 18 -13.43 -8.06 -1.49
N LYS A 19 -12.39 -8.00 -0.67
CA LYS A 19 -12.40 -7.27 0.61
C LYS A 19 -11.37 -6.16 0.67
N HIS A 20 -10.16 -6.40 0.17
CA HIS A 20 -9.03 -5.52 0.38
C HIS A 20 -8.19 -5.37 -0.89
N ILE A 21 -8.16 -4.17 -1.42
CA ILE A 21 -7.25 -3.74 -2.48
C ILE A 21 -6.23 -2.78 -1.86
N ALA A 22 -4.97 -2.89 -2.23
CA ALA A 22 -3.95 -1.97 -1.77
C ALA A 22 -3.21 -1.32 -2.94
N VAL A 23 -2.88 -0.03 -2.79
CA VAL A 23 -2.06 0.72 -3.75
C VAL A 23 -0.71 1.01 -3.11
N SER A 24 0.34 0.52 -3.74
CA SER A 24 1.73 0.55 -3.29
C SER A 24 2.59 1.38 -4.24
N GLY A 25 3.72 1.86 -3.77
CA GLY A 25 4.69 2.61 -4.56
C GLY A 25 5.42 3.68 -3.77
N ASN A 26 6.49 4.21 -4.32
CA ASN A 26 7.37 5.18 -3.66
C ASN A 26 6.68 6.52 -3.37
N ILE A 27 7.32 7.37 -2.58
CA ILE A 27 6.90 8.76 -2.33
C ILE A 27 6.81 9.50 -3.68
N GLY A 28 5.67 10.16 -3.93
CA GLY A 28 5.44 10.86 -5.20
C GLY A 28 4.91 10.01 -6.36
N SER A 29 4.70 8.68 -6.19
CA SER A 29 4.20 7.82 -7.28
C SER A 29 2.71 8.03 -7.65
N GLY A 30 1.95 8.80 -6.86
CA GLY A 30 0.54 9.09 -7.13
C GLY A 30 -0.47 8.17 -6.46
N LYS A 31 -0.05 7.37 -5.46
CA LYS A 31 -0.94 6.42 -4.74
C LYS A 31 -2.23 7.03 -4.26
N THR A 32 -2.15 8.08 -3.45
CA THR A 32 -3.31 8.73 -2.82
C THR A 32 -4.33 9.19 -3.87
N THR A 33 -3.86 9.76 -4.97
CA THR A 33 -4.73 10.20 -6.08
C THR A 33 -5.39 9.01 -6.77
N LEU A 34 -4.64 7.92 -6.98
CA LEU A 34 -5.21 6.71 -7.58
C LEU A 34 -6.23 6.06 -6.65
N VAL A 35 -5.93 5.96 -5.34
CA VAL A 35 -6.88 5.48 -4.32
C VAL A 35 -8.18 6.27 -4.34
N GLU A 36 -8.10 7.61 -4.39
CA GLU A 36 -9.27 8.48 -4.47
C GLU A 36 -10.10 8.24 -5.73
N LYS A 37 -9.45 8.15 -6.90
CA LYS A 37 -10.14 7.91 -8.17
C LYS A 37 -10.79 6.53 -8.24
N LEU A 38 -10.08 5.48 -7.81
CA LEU A 38 -10.62 4.11 -7.77
C LEU A 38 -11.73 3.95 -6.74
N SER A 39 -11.60 4.59 -5.57
CA SER A 39 -12.65 4.64 -4.56
C SER A 39 -13.95 5.22 -5.14
N ARG A 40 -13.87 6.33 -5.86
CA ARG A 40 -15.05 6.94 -6.52
C ARG A 40 -15.61 6.06 -7.64
N HIS A 41 -14.74 5.41 -8.42
CA HIS A 41 -15.14 4.59 -9.57
C HIS A 41 -15.86 3.31 -9.13
N TYR A 42 -15.30 2.58 -8.17
CA TYR A 42 -15.82 1.29 -7.70
C TYR A 42 -16.73 1.36 -6.47
N GLY A 43 -16.81 2.51 -5.81
CA GLY A 43 -17.53 2.64 -4.54
C GLY A 43 -16.82 1.98 -3.35
N TRP A 44 -15.51 1.71 -3.47
CA TRP A 44 -14.71 1.14 -2.38
C TRP A 44 -14.42 2.16 -1.28
N LEU A 45 -14.33 1.71 -0.04
CA LEU A 45 -13.99 2.56 1.10
C LEU A 45 -12.49 2.90 1.08
N PRO A 46 -12.08 4.19 0.97
CA PRO A 46 -10.67 4.54 0.97
C PRO A 46 -10.10 4.60 2.40
N LEU A 47 -8.92 4.00 2.60
CA LEU A 47 -8.10 4.17 3.80
C LEU A 47 -6.79 4.86 3.42
N TYR A 48 -6.65 6.10 3.87
CA TYR A 48 -5.49 6.93 3.55
C TYR A 48 -4.36 6.77 4.57
N GLU A 49 -3.14 7.06 4.13
CA GLU A 49 -1.98 7.17 5.01
C GLU A 49 -2.13 8.37 5.97
N SER A 50 -1.83 8.16 7.25
CA SER A 50 -1.92 9.19 8.29
C SER A 50 -0.73 10.17 8.20
N VAL A 51 -0.73 11.03 7.19
CA VAL A 51 0.33 12.01 6.94
C VAL A 51 0.03 13.34 7.65
N ASP A 52 -1.19 13.87 7.49
CA ASP A 52 -1.54 15.24 7.89
C ASP A 52 -1.57 15.44 9.42
N HIS A 53 -1.80 14.38 10.18
CA HIS A 53 -1.83 14.42 11.65
C HIS A 53 -0.67 13.65 12.29
N ASN A 54 0.37 13.34 11.51
CA ASN A 54 1.55 12.65 12.03
C ASN A 54 2.45 13.62 12.80
N PRO A 55 2.61 13.44 14.12
CA PRO A 55 3.36 14.39 14.95
C PRO A 55 4.87 14.34 14.72
N TYR A 56 5.38 13.27 14.07
CA TYR A 56 6.80 13.04 13.87
C TYR A 56 7.30 13.34 12.47
N LEU A 57 6.40 13.51 11.49
CA LEU A 57 6.78 13.51 10.07
C LEU A 57 7.65 14.73 9.70
N ARG A 58 7.34 15.91 10.24
CA ARG A 58 8.13 17.12 10.01
C ARG A 58 9.51 17.00 10.67
N ASP A 59 9.55 16.64 11.95
CA ASP A 59 10.78 16.47 12.72
C ASP A 59 11.69 15.40 12.11
N PHE A 60 11.10 14.33 11.57
CA PHE A 60 11.83 13.27 10.87
C PHE A 60 12.60 13.80 9.64
N TYR A 61 12.00 14.66 8.83
CA TYR A 61 12.71 15.22 7.68
C TYR A 61 13.78 16.25 8.08
N GLU A 62 13.72 16.82 9.28
CA GLU A 62 14.75 17.69 9.84
C GLU A 62 15.89 16.87 10.47
N ASP A 63 15.59 15.81 11.22
CA ASP A 63 16.58 14.91 11.85
C ASP A 63 16.09 13.45 11.78
N MET A 64 16.44 12.77 10.68
CA MET A 64 16.04 11.39 10.44
C MET A 64 16.56 10.44 11.52
N THR A 65 17.81 10.63 11.97
CA THR A 65 18.44 9.73 12.95
C THR A 65 17.72 9.76 14.30
N ARG A 66 17.28 10.93 14.72
CA ARG A 66 16.55 11.08 16.00
C ARG A 66 15.13 10.52 15.89
N TRP A 67 14.43 10.76 14.77
CA TRP A 67 12.99 10.56 14.70
C TRP A 67 12.54 9.33 13.92
N ALA A 68 13.46 8.65 13.21
CA ALA A 68 13.13 7.52 12.36
C ALA A 68 12.35 6.42 13.10
N PHE A 69 12.82 5.95 14.24
CA PHE A 69 12.16 4.91 15.02
C PHE A 69 10.75 5.34 15.46
N HIS A 70 10.61 6.55 15.99
CA HIS A 70 9.32 7.08 16.45
C HIS A 70 8.31 7.17 15.31
N LEU A 71 8.75 7.66 14.16
CA LEU A 71 7.93 7.76 12.97
C LEU A 71 7.47 6.38 12.48
N GLN A 72 8.38 5.39 12.44
CA GLN A 72 8.04 4.04 11.98
C GLN A 72 7.08 3.34 12.94
N ILE A 73 7.22 3.50 14.25
CA ILE A 73 6.24 2.99 15.24
C ILE A 73 4.88 3.66 15.08
N TYR A 74 4.85 4.96 14.79
CA TYR A 74 3.59 5.67 14.55
C TYR A 74 2.86 5.11 13.31
N PHE A 75 3.58 4.94 12.17
CA PHE A 75 2.99 4.38 10.96
C PHE A 75 2.54 2.95 11.17
N LEU A 76 3.36 2.10 11.79
CA LEU A 76 3.01 0.71 12.08
C LEU A 76 1.72 0.60 12.90
N ASN A 77 1.59 1.40 13.96
CA ASN A 77 0.38 1.45 14.77
C ASN A 77 -0.85 1.95 13.99
N SER A 78 -0.68 2.99 13.17
CA SER A 78 -1.75 3.54 12.32
C SER A 78 -2.24 2.49 11.30
N ARG A 79 -1.31 1.77 10.64
CA ARG A 79 -1.63 0.68 9.72
C ARG A 79 -2.37 -0.46 10.42
N PHE A 80 -1.89 -0.85 11.59
CA PHE A 80 -2.55 -1.93 12.32
C PHE A 80 -3.98 -1.59 12.73
N LYS A 81 -4.27 -0.32 13.06
CA LYS A 81 -5.66 0.14 13.27
C LYS A 81 -6.51 -0.03 12.00
N GLN A 82 -5.96 0.28 10.82
CA GLN A 82 -6.65 0.07 9.54
C GLN A 82 -6.96 -1.42 9.27
N VAL A 83 -6.12 -2.36 9.74
CA VAL A 83 -6.40 -3.80 9.62
C VAL A 83 -7.75 -4.16 10.25
N ARG A 84 -8.06 -3.58 11.40
CA ARG A 84 -9.37 -3.79 12.03
C ARG A 84 -10.51 -3.24 11.19
N GLU A 85 -10.35 -2.04 10.64
CA GLU A 85 -11.35 -1.42 9.76
C GLU A 85 -11.59 -2.27 8.50
N ILE A 86 -10.54 -2.84 7.91
CA ILE A 86 -10.64 -3.75 6.75
C ILE A 86 -11.45 -4.99 7.11
N ARG A 87 -11.23 -5.58 8.31
CA ARG A 87 -11.93 -6.79 8.76
C ARG A 87 -13.39 -6.54 9.08
N GLU A 88 -13.70 -5.40 9.69
CA GLU A 88 -15.05 -5.05 10.15
C GLU A 88 -15.96 -4.53 9.02
N ASN A 89 -15.38 -4.04 7.91
CA ASN A 89 -16.16 -3.52 6.81
C ASN A 89 -16.82 -4.61 5.97
N GLN A 90 -18.06 -4.33 5.56
CA GLN A 90 -18.83 -5.19 4.64
C GLN A 90 -18.59 -4.83 3.16
N ARG A 91 -18.07 -3.64 2.88
CA ARG A 91 -17.72 -3.17 1.53
C ARG A 91 -16.23 -3.36 1.30
N PRO A 92 -15.82 -3.58 0.04
CA PRO A 92 -14.41 -3.58 -0.30
C PRO A 92 -13.71 -2.29 0.12
N VAL A 93 -12.49 -2.44 0.59
CA VAL A 93 -11.63 -1.35 1.05
C VAL A 93 -10.47 -1.18 0.07
N ILE A 94 -10.11 0.07 -0.24
CA ILE A 94 -8.88 0.40 -0.97
C ILE A 94 -7.94 1.19 -0.06
N GLN A 95 -6.73 0.66 0.15
CA GLN A 95 -5.76 1.18 1.10
C GLN A 95 -4.58 1.85 0.40
N ASP A 96 -4.23 3.07 0.85
CA ASP A 96 -3.00 3.77 0.44
C ASP A 96 -1.84 3.25 1.29
N ARG A 97 -1.03 2.37 0.73
CA ARG A 97 0.11 1.69 1.34
C ARG A 97 -0.29 0.66 2.41
N THR A 98 0.48 -0.41 2.50
CA THR A 98 0.26 -1.55 3.39
C THR A 98 1.24 -1.56 4.58
N ILE A 99 0.93 -2.35 5.60
CA ILE A 99 1.83 -2.60 6.73
C ILE A 99 3.13 -3.33 6.30
N TYR A 100 3.09 -4.07 5.19
CA TYR A 100 4.26 -4.75 4.63
C TYR A 100 5.31 -3.75 4.15
N GLU A 101 4.90 -2.63 3.55
CA GLU A 101 5.79 -1.57 3.08
C GLU A 101 6.49 -0.88 4.25
N ASP A 102 5.78 -0.68 5.38
CA ASP A 102 6.37 -0.03 6.56
C ASP A 102 7.61 -0.81 7.05
N ALA A 103 7.56 -2.15 7.07
CA ALA A 103 8.67 -2.99 7.50
C ALA A 103 9.72 -3.23 6.38
N HIS A 104 9.28 -3.72 5.21
CA HIS A 104 10.20 -4.17 4.16
C HIS A 104 10.85 -3.04 3.37
N ILE A 105 10.24 -1.86 3.34
CA ILE A 105 10.74 -0.71 2.58
C ILE A 105 11.28 0.37 3.52
N PHE A 106 10.43 0.94 4.37
CA PHE A 106 10.80 2.15 5.13
C PHE A 106 11.72 1.85 6.32
N ALA A 107 11.32 0.95 7.21
CA ALA A 107 12.14 0.59 8.37
C ALA A 107 13.45 -0.06 7.94
N ALA A 108 13.41 -0.97 6.96
CA ALA A 108 14.60 -1.63 6.41
C ALA A 108 15.57 -0.61 5.78
N ASN A 109 15.06 0.36 4.99
CA ASN A 109 15.89 1.43 4.41
C ASN A 109 16.52 2.31 5.49
N LEU A 110 15.75 2.70 6.50
CA LEU A 110 16.24 3.56 7.59
C LEU A 110 17.27 2.86 8.46
N HIS A 111 17.13 1.55 8.67
CA HIS A 111 18.15 0.73 9.32
C HIS A 111 19.41 0.62 8.44
N GLY A 112 19.27 0.25 7.16
CA GLY A 112 20.40 0.10 6.23
C GLY A 112 21.18 1.39 5.99
N SER A 113 20.54 2.56 6.15
CA SER A 113 21.19 3.88 6.06
C SER A 113 21.69 4.42 7.42
N GLY A 114 21.60 3.64 8.50
CA GLY A 114 22.09 4.01 9.84
C GLY A 114 21.21 5.01 10.60
N ASN A 115 19.98 5.30 10.11
CA ASN A 115 19.04 6.19 10.79
C ASN A 115 18.24 5.48 11.91
N ILE A 116 18.15 4.15 11.87
CA ILE A 116 17.67 3.30 12.96
C ILE A 116 18.81 2.36 13.36
N ASN A 117 19.19 2.35 14.63
CA ASN A 117 20.22 1.45 15.13
C ASN A 117 19.71 0.01 15.25
N GLU A 118 20.63 -0.95 15.38
CA GLU A 118 20.34 -2.40 15.42
C GLU A 118 19.30 -2.78 16.50
N ARG A 119 19.47 -2.25 17.71
CA ARG A 119 18.58 -2.55 18.85
C ARG A 119 17.15 -2.08 18.58
N ASP A 120 16.99 -0.86 18.08
CA ASP A 120 15.68 -0.26 17.82
C ASP A 120 15.03 -0.91 16.60
N TYR A 121 15.83 -1.31 15.60
CA TYR A 121 15.30 -2.07 14.44
C TYR A 121 14.80 -3.45 14.84
N HIS A 122 15.52 -4.18 15.70
CA HIS A 122 15.04 -5.45 16.22
C HIS A 122 13.75 -5.28 17.03
N CYS A 123 13.66 -4.27 17.89
CA CYS A 123 12.42 -3.97 18.62
C CYS A 123 11.25 -3.68 17.67
N TYR A 124 11.50 -2.92 16.59
CA TYR A 124 10.50 -2.67 15.56
C TYR A 124 10.02 -3.96 14.88
N LEU A 125 10.95 -4.83 14.49
CA LEU A 125 10.63 -6.11 13.85
C LEU A 125 9.87 -7.07 14.77
N ASP A 126 10.16 -7.09 16.06
CA ASP A 126 9.43 -7.90 17.04
C ASP A 126 7.97 -7.44 17.14
N ILE A 127 7.73 -6.12 17.18
CA ILE A 127 6.38 -5.54 17.18
C ILE A 127 5.67 -5.88 15.85
N TYR A 128 6.34 -5.65 14.72
CA TYR A 128 5.79 -5.96 13.39
C TYR A 128 5.41 -7.44 13.28
N THR A 129 6.30 -8.35 13.68
CA THR A 129 6.08 -9.80 13.61
C THR A 129 4.89 -10.23 14.48
N SER A 130 4.72 -9.61 15.63
CA SER A 130 3.57 -9.85 16.50
C SER A 130 2.25 -9.40 15.86
N MET A 131 2.28 -8.27 15.12
CA MET A 131 1.10 -7.70 14.46
C MET A 131 0.74 -8.44 13.16
N ILE A 132 1.74 -8.85 12.36
CA ILE A 132 1.51 -9.41 11.02
C ILE A 132 0.73 -10.72 11.04
N ASN A 133 0.79 -11.48 12.12
CA ASN A 133 0.00 -12.71 12.31
C ASN A 133 -1.53 -12.45 12.31
N PHE A 134 -1.94 -11.21 12.48
CA PHE A 134 -3.35 -10.80 12.43
C PHE A 134 -3.73 -10.11 11.12
N VAL A 135 -2.81 -10.01 10.17
CA VAL A 135 -3.00 -9.29 8.90
C VAL A 135 -3.11 -10.26 7.75
N GLU A 136 -4.19 -10.17 7.01
CA GLU A 136 -4.33 -10.88 5.74
C GLU A 136 -3.74 -10.02 4.61
N PRO A 137 -3.04 -10.62 3.62
CA PRO A 137 -2.58 -9.88 2.46
C PRO A 137 -3.75 -9.31 1.66
N PRO A 138 -3.56 -8.23 0.89
CA PRO A 138 -4.60 -7.72 0.01
C PRO A 138 -4.98 -8.73 -1.06
N ASP A 139 -6.26 -8.76 -1.44
CA ASP A 139 -6.77 -9.56 -2.56
C ASP A 139 -6.14 -9.14 -3.90
N LEU A 140 -5.74 -7.86 -4.00
CA LEU A 140 -4.96 -7.32 -5.11
C LEU A 140 -4.04 -6.20 -4.62
N LEU A 141 -2.74 -6.33 -4.91
CA LEU A 141 -1.76 -5.25 -4.74
C LEU A 141 -1.52 -4.55 -6.07
N ILE A 142 -1.77 -3.23 -6.13
CA ILE A 142 -1.49 -2.38 -7.29
C ILE A 142 -0.20 -1.63 -7.00
N TYR A 143 0.89 -1.99 -7.67
CA TYR A 143 2.18 -1.32 -7.52
C TYR A 143 2.38 -0.26 -8.60
N LEU A 144 2.55 1.00 -8.17
CA LEU A 144 2.88 2.13 -9.04
C LEU A 144 4.40 2.22 -9.22
N LYS A 145 4.88 1.71 -10.35
CA LYS A 145 6.28 1.79 -10.74
C LYS A 145 6.57 3.17 -11.31
N ALA A 146 7.51 3.89 -10.70
CA ALA A 146 7.94 5.22 -11.13
C ALA A 146 9.45 5.38 -11.03
N ASP A 147 10.05 6.04 -12.02
CA ASP A 147 11.45 6.40 -12.03
C ASP A 147 11.70 7.66 -11.20
N ILE A 148 12.91 7.84 -10.72
CA ILE A 148 13.30 8.95 -9.84
C ILE A 148 12.92 10.33 -10.40
N PRO A 149 13.15 10.64 -11.69
CA PRO A 149 12.74 11.93 -12.25
C PRO A 149 11.23 12.19 -12.12
N LYS A 150 10.40 11.14 -12.35
CA LYS A 150 8.94 11.25 -12.21
C LYS A 150 8.55 11.49 -10.75
N LEU A 151 9.16 10.78 -9.80
CA LEU A 151 8.89 10.97 -8.36
C LEU A 151 9.22 12.39 -7.92
N VAL A 152 10.40 12.90 -8.28
CA VAL A 152 10.84 14.26 -7.96
C VAL A 152 9.87 15.30 -8.53
N GLN A 153 9.48 15.17 -9.79
CA GLN A 153 8.51 16.06 -10.43
C GLN A 153 7.17 16.09 -9.67
N GLN A 154 6.66 14.92 -9.26
CA GLN A 154 5.39 14.83 -8.55
C GLN A 154 5.48 15.38 -7.11
N ILE A 155 6.59 15.14 -6.40
CA ILE A 155 6.85 15.71 -5.08
C ILE A 155 6.87 17.24 -5.16
N GLN A 156 7.57 17.80 -6.14
CA GLN A 156 7.63 19.25 -6.37
C GLN A 156 6.25 19.83 -6.71
N LYS A 157 5.47 19.16 -7.61
CA LYS A 157 4.09 19.58 -7.97
C LYS A 157 3.16 19.59 -6.76
N ARG A 158 3.31 18.62 -5.83
CA ARG A 158 2.51 18.52 -4.61
C ARG A 158 2.82 19.61 -3.59
N ASN A 159 4.06 20.11 -3.57
CA ASN A 159 4.51 21.28 -2.80
C ASN A 159 4.25 21.19 -1.27
N ARG A 160 4.56 20.05 -0.66
CA ARG A 160 4.52 19.90 0.80
C ARG A 160 5.84 20.39 1.41
N ASP A 161 5.79 21.36 2.32
CA ASP A 161 6.96 22.04 2.90
C ASP A 161 8.02 21.08 3.47
N PHE A 162 7.58 20.05 4.20
CA PHE A 162 8.50 19.09 4.82
C PHE A 162 9.16 18.13 3.80
N GLU A 163 8.64 18.00 2.60
CA GLU A 163 9.19 17.14 1.56
C GLU A 163 10.33 17.78 0.77
N PHE A 164 10.57 19.08 0.89
CA PHE A 164 11.71 19.76 0.25
C PHE A 164 13.06 19.25 0.73
N ASN A 165 13.12 18.67 1.92
CA ASN A 165 14.33 18.10 2.50
C ASN A 165 14.58 16.64 2.09
N ILE A 166 13.71 16.03 1.26
CA ILE A 166 13.90 14.65 0.81
C ILE A 166 15.13 14.57 -0.08
N LYS A 167 16.14 13.78 0.37
CA LYS A 167 17.36 13.55 -0.40
C LYS A 167 17.07 12.60 -1.57
N LEU A 168 17.69 12.87 -2.72
CA LEU A 168 17.56 12.02 -3.91
C LEU A 168 18.01 10.57 -3.65
N GLU A 169 19.06 10.40 -2.86
CA GLU A 169 19.57 9.09 -2.43
C GLU A 169 18.52 8.30 -1.64
N TYR A 170 17.77 8.96 -0.75
CA TYR A 170 16.69 8.33 0.00
C TYR A 170 15.61 7.76 -0.93
N LEU A 171 15.18 8.52 -1.94
CA LEU A 171 14.21 8.05 -2.94
C LEU A 171 14.75 6.87 -3.78
N LYS A 172 16.03 6.89 -4.15
CA LYS A 172 16.69 5.79 -4.87
C LYS A 172 16.70 4.52 -4.03
N ASN A 173 17.15 4.61 -2.78
CA ASN A 173 17.20 3.47 -1.87
C ASN A 173 15.80 2.88 -1.64
N LEU A 174 14.77 3.72 -1.50
CA LEU A 174 13.39 3.24 -1.43
C LEU A 174 12.98 2.49 -2.71
N ASN A 175 13.31 2.98 -3.90
CA ASN A 175 13.01 2.27 -5.16
C ASN A 175 13.70 0.89 -5.22
N ASP A 176 14.94 0.78 -4.74
CA ASP A 176 15.67 -0.49 -4.69
C ASP A 176 14.99 -1.48 -3.72
N HIS A 177 14.52 -1.00 -2.57
CA HIS A 177 13.74 -1.82 -1.65
C HIS A 177 12.40 -2.24 -2.25
N TYR A 178 11.69 -1.34 -2.94
CA TYR A 178 10.46 -1.68 -3.65
C TYR A 178 10.70 -2.76 -4.71
N GLN A 179 11.74 -2.61 -5.54
CA GLN A 179 12.03 -3.60 -6.58
C GLN A 179 12.26 -4.99 -5.97
N LYS A 180 13.09 -5.10 -4.93
CA LYS A 180 13.37 -6.37 -4.24
C LYS A 180 12.09 -6.98 -3.65
N TRP A 181 11.26 -6.15 -3.02
CA TRP A 181 10.02 -6.62 -2.40
C TRP A 181 9.00 -7.10 -3.45
N ILE A 182 8.82 -6.34 -4.53
CA ILE A 182 7.90 -6.69 -5.62
C ILE A 182 8.36 -7.94 -6.37
N ASP A 183 9.67 -8.12 -6.60
CA ASP A 183 10.22 -9.32 -7.24
C ASP A 183 9.98 -10.60 -6.41
N SER A 184 9.83 -10.47 -5.10
CA SER A 184 9.54 -11.58 -4.17
C SER A 184 8.07 -11.69 -3.76
N TYR A 185 7.20 -10.81 -4.24
CA TYR A 185 5.81 -10.77 -3.81
C TYR A 185 5.03 -11.99 -4.32
N GLN A 186 4.33 -12.70 -3.42
CA GLN A 186 3.64 -13.96 -3.73
C GLN A 186 2.11 -13.81 -3.92
N GLY A 187 1.56 -12.64 -3.61
CA GLY A 187 0.13 -12.37 -3.77
C GLY A 187 -0.24 -11.94 -5.21
N LYS A 188 -1.52 -11.67 -5.44
CA LYS A 188 -1.98 -11.10 -6.71
C LYS A 188 -1.44 -9.67 -6.86
N LEU A 189 -0.73 -9.41 -7.96
CA LEU A 189 0.03 -8.18 -8.19
C LEU A 189 -0.29 -7.59 -9.57
N LEU A 190 -0.70 -6.32 -9.60
CA LEU A 190 -0.79 -5.52 -10.81
C LEU A 190 0.28 -4.43 -10.80
N ILE A 191 1.22 -4.49 -11.75
CA ILE A 191 2.24 -3.44 -11.92
C ILE A 191 1.72 -2.41 -12.92
N VAL A 192 1.67 -1.14 -12.49
CA VAL A 192 1.30 0.01 -13.31
C VAL A 192 2.52 0.92 -13.46
N ASP A 193 3.09 0.98 -14.66
CA ASP A 193 4.17 1.93 -14.99
C ASP A 193 3.57 3.33 -15.21
N VAL A 194 3.82 4.24 -14.27
CA VAL A 194 3.28 5.60 -14.28
C VAL A 194 4.23 6.63 -14.90
N ASN A 195 5.37 6.22 -15.44
CA ASN A 195 6.31 7.15 -16.06
C ASN A 195 5.71 7.91 -17.25
N LYS A 196 4.88 7.20 -18.04
CA LYS A 196 4.23 7.73 -19.25
C LYS A 196 2.74 8.01 -19.07
N LEU A 197 2.19 7.68 -17.90
CA LEU A 197 0.77 7.86 -17.60
C LEU A 197 0.53 9.17 -16.86
N ASP A 198 -0.57 9.82 -17.21
CA ASP A 198 -1.16 10.91 -16.46
C ASP A 198 -2.64 10.64 -16.19
N PHE A 199 -2.87 9.69 -15.27
CA PHE A 199 -4.22 9.29 -14.89
C PHE A 199 -4.98 10.37 -14.08
N VAL A 200 -4.34 11.51 -13.80
CA VAL A 200 -4.99 12.67 -13.18
C VAL A 200 -5.71 13.50 -14.25
N GLU A 201 -5.00 13.87 -15.30
CA GLU A 201 -5.48 14.79 -16.34
C GLU A 201 -6.08 14.03 -17.54
N ARG A 202 -5.61 12.81 -17.84
CA ARG A 202 -6.07 12.05 -19.01
C ARG A 202 -6.96 10.88 -18.59
N ILE A 203 -8.22 10.93 -19.05
CA ILE A 203 -9.21 9.90 -18.72
C ILE A 203 -8.85 8.52 -19.34
N GLU A 204 -8.21 8.54 -20.49
CA GLU A 204 -7.77 7.33 -21.19
C GLU A 204 -6.76 6.54 -20.36
N ASP A 205 -5.81 7.24 -19.71
CA ASP A 205 -4.83 6.61 -18.83
C ASP A 205 -5.48 5.99 -17.61
N PHE A 206 -6.42 6.71 -16.99
CA PHE A 206 -7.19 6.16 -15.88
C PHE A 206 -8.04 4.95 -16.31
N SER A 207 -8.71 5.04 -17.45
CA SER A 207 -9.52 3.94 -18.00
C SER A 207 -8.67 2.70 -18.29
N SER A 208 -7.44 2.89 -18.77
CA SER A 208 -6.53 1.76 -19.02
C SER A 208 -6.13 1.04 -17.71
N ILE A 209 -5.98 1.78 -16.60
CA ILE A 209 -5.72 1.20 -15.28
C ILE A 209 -6.94 0.41 -14.80
N VAL A 210 -8.14 0.99 -14.92
CA VAL A 210 -9.40 0.33 -14.55
C VAL A 210 -9.57 -0.99 -15.31
N GLN A 211 -9.37 -1.00 -16.64
CA GLN A 211 -9.45 -2.22 -17.44
C GLN A 211 -8.49 -3.31 -16.96
N LYS A 212 -7.25 -2.96 -16.58
CA LYS A 212 -6.30 -3.92 -16.05
C LYS A 212 -6.75 -4.47 -14.69
N ILE A 213 -7.30 -3.62 -13.83
CA ILE A 213 -7.86 -4.03 -12.52
C ILE A 213 -9.02 -5.00 -12.73
N ASP A 214 -9.95 -4.69 -13.66
CA ASP A 214 -11.10 -5.54 -13.95
C ASP A 214 -10.67 -6.91 -14.47
N LEU A 215 -9.64 -6.97 -15.32
CA LEU A 215 -9.06 -8.22 -15.80
C LEU A 215 -8.45 -9.05 -14.66
N GLU A 216 -7.75 -8.40 -13.72
CA GLU A 216 -7.17 -9.06 -12.55
C GLU A 216 -8.24 -9.56 -11.57
N LEU A 217 -9.29 -8.80 -11.34
CA LEU A 217 -10.34 -9.16 -10.38
C LEU A 217 -11.29 -10.21 -10.92
N ASN A 218 -11.69 -10.12 -12.18
CA ASN A 218 -12.73 -10.96 -12.76
C ASN A 218 -12.17 -12.16 -13.54
N GLY A 219 -10.87 -12.14 -13.87
CA GLY A 219 -10.25 -13.13 -14.76
C GLY A 219 -10.75 -13.02 -16.20
N LEU A 220 -10.00 -13.62 -17.15
CA LEU A 220 -10.36 -13.62 -18.58
C LEU A 220 -11.58 -14.52 -18.91
N PHE A 221 -12.04 -15.34 -17.96
CA PHE A 221 -13.03 -16.41 -18.23
C PHE A 221 -14.20 -16.46 -17.23
N ASN A 222 -14.34 -15.49 -16.35
CA ASN A 222 -15.49 -15.37 -15.44
C ASN A 222 -16.52 -14.39 -16.04
N GLN A 223 -17.03 -14.71 -17.24
CA GLN A 223 -18.25 -14.15 -17.79
C GLN A 223 -19.32 -15.22 -17.82
#